data_31f34fd96c40caa5445d59e70619ffe4
#
_entry.id   31f34fd96c40caa5445d59e70619ffe4
#
_cell.length_a   1.000
_cell.length_b   1.000
_cell.length_c   1.000
_cell.angle_alpha   90.00
_cell.angle_beta   90.00
_cell.angle_gamma   90.00
#
_symmetry.space_group_name_H-M   'P 1'
#
loop_
_entity.id
_entity.type
_entity.pdbx_description
1 polymer ?
#
loop_
_entity_poly.entity_id
_entity_poly.type
_entity_poly.pdbx_seq_one_letter_code
_entity_poly.pdbx_strand_id
1 'polypeptide(L)'
;MVELFKQNIRTNIRQSSKGNQLKWENEGTWYKADYTGYEGLAEYVISHLLKYTNLNEDEYVLYEPEQIKYKRQIYKGVRSRTFIDGDWQIITLERLFKNVYNESLTSVLWHISDVKERLEFLVNAIKKITGLNNWGEYICRLFTIDAFFLNEDRHMHNIAVLMNGKGDYKYCPVFDNGAGLLSDTTMDYPMEQDIYHMISEVKSKSVSQNFDEQLDVAENLYGQNLQFLFTKKNVSDIVNNADMYPPEERKRVELIIYSQMNKYKYLFR
;
A
#
# COMPACT_ATOMS: atom_id res chain seq x y z
N MET A 1 17.36 -5.29 -16.31
CA MET A 1 18.24 -4.44 -15.44
C MET A 1 18.32 -3.06 -16.03
N VAL A 2 18.03 -2.04 -15.23
CA VAL A 2 18.10 -0.61 -15.60
C VAL A 2 19.26 0.07 -14.87
N GLU A 3 19.99 0.96 -15.55
CA GLU A 3 21.02 1.80 -14.91
C GLU A 3 20.44 3.20 -14.66
N LEU A 4 20.46 3.65 -13.40
CA LEU A 4 19.91 4.92 -12.96
C LEU A 4 20.98 5.83 -12.37
N PHE A 5 20.75 7.14 -12.45
CA PHE A 5 21.72 8.17 -12.10
C PHE A 5 21.19 9.11 -11.01
N LYS A 6 22.08 9.90 -10.41
CA LYS A 6 21.74 10.85 -9.34
C LYS A 6 20.60 11.81 -9.73
N GLN A 7 20.53 12.24 -10.97
CA GLN A 7 19.49 13.14 -11.50
C GLN A 7 18.08 12.53 -11.48
N ASN A 8 18.01 11.20 -11.50
CA ASN A 8 16.73 10.47 -11.46
C ASN A 8 16.18 10.32 -10.04
N ILE A 9 16.97 10.62 -8.99
CA ILE A 9 16.57 10.42 -7.59
C ILE A 9 15.39 11.32 -7.21
N ARG A 10 14.39 10.73 -6.56
CA ARG A 10 13.20 11.41 -6.05
C ARG A 10 12.96 11.17 -4.54
N THR A 11 13.94 10.61 -3.84
CA THR A 11 13.86 10.27 -2.40
C THR A 11 13.46 11.47 -1.53
N ASN A 12 13.89 12.67 -1.90
CA ASN A 12 13.60 13.90 -1.14
C ASN A 12 12.16 14.41 -1.29
N ILE A 13 11.38 13.88 -2.24
CA ILE A 13 10.00 14.34 -2.50
C ILE A 13 9.02 13.74 -1.49
N ARG A 14 9.33 12.55 -0.97
CA ARG A 14 8.53 11.86 0.05
C ARG A 14 9.45 10.99 0.90
N GLN A 15 9.62 11.33 2.17
CA GLN A 15 10.20 10.42 3.14
C GLN A 15 9.17 9.32 3.40
N SER A 16 9.56 8.05 3.18
CA SER A 16 8.80 6.92 3.71
C SER A 16 8.95 6.89 5.24
N SER A 17 7.97 6.37 5.95
CA SER A 17 8.02 6.21 7.41
C SER A 17 9.19 5.34 7.89
N LYS A 18 9.66 4.41 7.05
CA LYS A 18 10.84 3.55 7.28
C LYS A 18 12.14 4.12 6.67
N GLY A 19 12.19 5.43 6.34
CA GLY A 19 13.42 6.21 6.15
C GLY A 19 13.94 6.25 4.72
N ASN A 20 14.90 5.43 4.31
CA ASN A 20 15.84 5.72 3.24
C ASN A 20 15.67 4.88 1.96
N GLN A 21 14.50 4.33 1.67
CA GLN A 21 14.28 3.60 0.43
C GLN A 21 14.61 4.48 -0.78
N LEU A 22 15.52 4.03 -1.62
CA LEU A 22 15.89 4.75 -2.83
C LEU A 22 14.75 4.67 -3.85
N LYS A 23 14.34 5.84 -4.34
CA LYS A 23 13.30 5.99 -5.36
C LYS A 23 13.83 6.87 -6.49
N TRP A 24 13.59 6.47 -7.73
CA TRP A 24 13.97 7.19 -8.92
C TRP A 24 12.77 7.34 -9.86
N GLU A 25 12.83 8.35 -10.69
CA GLU A 25 11.91 8.54 -11.80
C GLU A 25 12.74 8.79 -13.06
N ASN A 26 12.42 8.09 -14.13
CA ASN A 26 13.02 8.25 -15.43
C ASN A 26 11.99 8.02 -16.54
N GLU A 27 11.75 9.05 -17.34
CA GLU A 27 10.85 9.00 -18.49
C GLU A 27 9.45 8.42 -18.17
N GLY A 28 8.84 8.88 -17.08
CA GLY A 28 7.52 8.44 -16.66
C GLY A 28 7.47 7.06 -16.00
N THR A 29 8.63 6.47 -15.73
CA THR A 29 8.75 5.20 -15.00
C THR A 29 9.37 5.45 -13.64
N TRP A 30 8.68 4.98 -12.59
CA TRP A 30 9.17 5.00 -11.22
C TRP A 30 9.87 3.70 -10.88
N TYR A 31 10.93 3.80 -10.12
CA TYR A 31 11.73 2.67 -9.62
C TYR A 31 11.88 2.80 -8.12
N LYS A 32 11.72 1.70 -7.39
CA LYS A 32 11.93 1.60 -5.96
C LYS A 32 12.88 0.44 -5.68
N ALA A 33 13.99 0.69 -4.98
CA ALA A 33 14.88 -0.38 -4.52
C ALA A 33 14.37 -1.00 -3.22
N ASP A 34 14.63 -2.27 -3.01
CA ASP A 34 14.50 -2.90 -1.70
C ASP A 34 15.51 -2.28 -0.72
N TYR A 35 15.11 -2.16 0.54
CA TYR A 35 15.92 -1.51 1.57
C TYR A 35 16.08 -2.35 2.84
N THR A 36 14.99 -2.76 3.47
CA THR A 36 15.01 -3.52 4.71
C THR A 36 14.60 -4.99 4.53
N GLY A 37 14.27 -5.39 3.30
CA GLY A 37 13.89 -6.77 3.00
C GLY A 37 13.48 -6.98 1.56
N TYR A 38 12.23 -7.44 1.36
CA TYR A 38 11.69 -7.76 0.04
C TYR A 38 10.46 -6.89 -0.33
N GLU A 39 10.58 -5.58 -0.09
CA GLU A 39 9.50 -4.62 -0.33
C GLU A 39 9.01 -4.64 -1.78
N GLY A 40 9.94 -4.81 -2.74
CA GLY A 40 9.59 -4.93 -4.15
C GLY A 40 8.83 -6.22 -4.46
N LEU A 41 9.16 -7.33 -3.82
CA LEU A 41 8.38 -8.57 -3.97
C LEU A 41 6.95 -8.37 -3.44
N ALA A 42 6.79 -7.70 -2.31
CA ALA A 42 5.47 -7.36 -1.76
C ALA A 42 4.65 -6.49 -2.73
N GLU A 43 5.24 -5.39 -3.25
CA GLU A 43 4.60 -4.52 -4.25
C GLU A 43 4.16 -5.31 -5.50
N TYR A 44 5.06 -6.15 -6.04
CA TYR A 44 4.79 -6.97 -7.21
C TYR A 44 3.63 -7.94 -6.98
N VAL A 45 3.75 -8.77 -5.93
CA VAL A 45 2.76 -9.82 -5.66
C VAL A 45 1.38 -9.22 -5.35
N ILE A 46 1.33 -8.19 -4.51
CA ILE A 46 0.06 -7.53 -4.16
C ILE A 46 -0.58 -6.95 -5.40
N SER A 47 0.12 -6.15 -6.19
CA SER A 47 -0.45 -5.50 -7.37
C SER A 47 -0.91 -6.51 -8.43
N HIS A 48 -0.21 -7.62 -8.59
CA HIS A 48 -0.63 -8.68 -9.52
C HIS A 48 -1.83 -9.48 -9.01
N LEU A 49 -2.00 -9.65 -7.70
CA LEU A 49 -3.19 -10.28 -7.12
C LEU A 49 -4.42 -9.35 -7.20
N LEU A 50 -4.23 -8.02 -7.16
CA LEU A 50 -5.31 -7.06 -7.36
C LEU A 50 -5.96 -7.16 -8.75
N LYS A 51 -5.28 -7.71 -9.77
CA LYS A 51 -5.90 -8.05 -11.07
C LYS A 51 -7.05 -9.06 -10.95
N TYR A 52 -7.04 -9.86 -9.90
CA TYR A 52 -8.06 -10.86 -9.59
C TYR A 52 -8.98 -10.37 -8.47
N THR A 53 -9.48 -9.15 -8.62
CA THR A 53 -10.47 -8.54 -7.73
C THR A 53 -11.55 -7.85 -8.57
N ASN A 54 -12.52 -7.23 -7.91
CA ASN A 54 -13.51 -6.38 -8.56
C ASN A 54 -13.03 -4.93 -8.79
N LEU A 55 -11.74 -4.63 -8.64
CA LEU A 55 -11.14 -3.34 -8.99
C LEU A 55 -10.92 -3.22 -10.49
N ASN A 56 -11.08 -2.00 -11.02
CA ASN A 56 -10.65 -1.68 -12.38
C ASN A 56 -9.13 -1.49 -12.44
N GLU A 57 -8.55 -1.60 -13.64
CA GLU A 57 -7.10 -1.49 -13.84
C GLU A 57 -6.52 -0.12 -13.47
N ASP A 58 -7.31 0.94 -13.49
CA ASP A 58 -6.92 2.30 -13.11
C ASP A 58 -7.07 2.59 -11.59
N GLU A 59 -7.66 1.65 -10.82
CA GLU A 59 -7.82 1.79 -9.37
C GLU A 59 -6.60 1.31 -8.56
N TYR A 60 -5.58 0.72 -9.19
CA TYR A 60 -4.33 0.31 -8.52
C TYR A 60 -3.11 0.47 -9.43
N VAL A 61 -1.94 0.63 -8.82
CA VAL A 61 -0.66 0.73 -9.54
C VAL A 61 -0.06 -0.67 -9.71
N LEU A 62 0.24 -1.04 -10.95
CA LEU A 62 0.91 -2.30 -11.27
C LEU A 62 2.42 -2.13 -11.14
N TYR A 63 3.06 -3.07 -10.44
CA TYR A 63 4.50 -3.11 -10.24
C TYR A 63 5.10 -4.34 -10.92
N GLU A 64 6.26 -4.16 -11.56
CA GLU A 64 7.04 -5.25 -12.17
C GLU A 64 8.42 -5.35 -11.50
N PRO A 65 8.95 -6.56 -11.27
CA PRO A 65 10.28 -6.72 -10.70
C PRO A 65 11.35 -6.09 -11.59
N GLU A 66 12.33 -5.43 -10.99
CA GLU A 66 13.42 -4.81 -11.73
C GLU A 66 14.73 -4.85 -10.96
N GLN A 67 15.81 -5.18 -11.64
CA GLN A 67 17.16 -4.98 -11.11
C GLN A 67 17.66 -3.57 -11.44
N ILE A 68 18.02 -2.83 -10.41
CA ILE A 68 18.38 -1.42 -10.50
C ILE A 68 19.87 -1.26 -10.24
N LYS A 69 20.62 -0.85 -11.26
CA LYS A 69 22.03 -0.49 -11.11
C LYS A 69 22.11 1.00 -10.80
N TYR A 70 22.63 1.32 -9.62
CA TYR A 70 22.91 2.69 -9.21
C TYR A 70 24.32 2.80 -8.64
N LYS A 71 25.16 3.66 -9.24
CA LYS A 71 26.59 3.72 -8.97
C LYS A 71 27.25 2.34 -9.24
N ARG A 72 27.86 1.74 -8.22
CA ARG A 72 28.55 0.43 -8.29
C ARG A 72 27.73 -0.71 -7.69
N GLN A 73 26.48 -0.45 -7.28
CA GLN A 73 25.61 -1.42 -6.62
C GLN A 73 24.45 -1.81 -7.52
N ILE A 74 24.03 -3.06 -7.39
CA ILE A 74 22.83 -3.61 -8.02
C ILE A 74 21.83 -3.90 -6.89
N TYR A 75 20.64 -3.31 -7.01
CA TYR A 75 19.55 -3.48 -6.07
C TYR A 75 18.46 -4.34 -6.72
N LYS A 76 17.82 -5.21 -5.94
CA LYS A 76 16.51 -5.73 -6.26
C LYS A 76 15.47 -4.63 -6.01
N GLY A 77 14.33 -4.70 -6.66
CA GLY A 77 13.24 -3.76 -6.47
C GLY A 77 12.16 -3.89 -7.53
N VAL A 78 11.41 -2.84 -7.72
CA VAL A 78 10.31 -2.79 -8.68
C VAL A 78 10.32 -1.51 -9.50
N ARG A 79 9.61 -1.59 -10.64
CA ARG A 79 9.24 -0.44 -11.46
C ARG A 79 7.73 -0.36 -11.64
N SER A 80 7.22 0.85 -11.81
CA SER A 80 5.84 1.12 -12.20
C SER A 80 5.78 2.31 -13.15
N ARG A 81 4.76 2.36 -14.00
CA ARG A 81 4.47 3.57 -14.78
C ARG A 81 3.90 4.65 -13.87
N THR A 82 4.15 5.91 -14.20
CA THR A 82 3.43 7.01 -13.56
C THR A 82 1.93 6.87 -13.87
N PHE A 83 1.11 7.05 -12.84
CA PHE A 83 -0.35 7.13 -12.97
C PHE A 83 -0.85 8.58 -12.91
N ILE A 84 0.06 9.54 -12.95
CA ILE A 84 -0.22 10.96 -12.91
C ILE A 84 -0.12 11.50 -14.33
N ASP A 85 -1.23 12.02 -14.86
CA ASP A 85 -1.30 12.62 -16.18
C ASP A 85 -1.56 14.13 -16.09
N GLY A 86 -0.98 14.88 -17.03
CA GLY A 86 -1.21 16.33 -17.17
C GLY A 86 -0.80 17.11 -15.94
N ASP A 87 -1.72 17.93 -15.40
CA ASP A 87 -1.50 18.83 -14.25
C ASP A 87 -1.93 18.23 -12.90
N TRP A 88 -2.28 16.91 -12.88
CA TRP A 88 -2.64 16.23 -11.66
C TRP A 88 -1.42 16.01 -10.75
N GLN A 89 -1.63 16.08 -9.45
CA GLN A 89 -0.62 15.89 -8.42
C GLN A 89 -1.18 15.04 -7.29
N ILE A 90 -0.33 14.21 -6.70
CA ILE A 90 -0.69 13.46 -5.50
C ILE A 90 -0.62 14.38 -4.30
N ILE A 91 -1.70 14.45 -3.52
CA ILE A 91 -1.72 15.10 -2.21
C ILE A 91 -2.15 14.09 -1.15
N THR A 92 -1.30 13.87 -0.15
CA THR A 92 -1.61 12.95 0.96
C THR A 92 -2.70 13.53 1.85
N LEU A 93 -3.46 12.67 2.52
CA LEU A 93 -4.56 13.13 3.40
C LEU A 93 -4.05 14.02 4.52
N GLU A 94 -2.89 13.71 5.10
CA GLU A 94 -2.26 14.53 6.12
C GLU A 94 -1.97 15.94 5.60
N ARG A 95 -1.38 16.05 4.40
CA ARG A 95 -1.08 17.35 3.79
C ARG A 95 -2.34 18.08 3.36
N LEU A 96 -3.32 17.38 2.80
CA LEU A 96 -4.59 17.94 2.37
C LEU A 96 -5.32 18.57 3.55
N PHE A 97 -5.47 17.83 4.64
CA PHE A 97 -6.14 18.29 5.85
C PHE A 97 -5.40 19.47 6.49
N LYS A 98 -4.07 19.36 6.61
CA LYS A 98 -3.25 20.44 7.14
C LYS A 98 -3.36 21.74 6.34
N ASN A 99 -3.46 21.65 5.02
CA ASN A 99 -3.62 22.84 4.16
C ASN A 99 -4.96 23.57 4.39
N VAL A 100 -6.02 22.82 4.76
CA VAL A 100 -7.37 23.38 4.95
C VAL A 100 -7.59 23.84 6.40
N TYR A 101 -7.19 23.03 7.37
CA TYR A 101 -7.50 23.26 8.79
C TYR A 101 -6.31 23.74 9.62
N ASN A 102 -5.11 23.74 9.05
CA ASN A 102 -3.83 24.06 9.73
C ASN A 102 -3.52 23.17 10.94
N GLU A 103 -4.05 21.93 10.93
CA GLU A 103 -3.90 20.91 11.97
C GLU A 103 -3.40 19.60 11.37
N SER A 104 -2.78 18.73 12.19
CA SER A 104 -2.40 17.38 11.79
C SER A 104 -3.63 16.46 11.83
N LEU A 105 -3.96 15.84 10.69
CA LEU A 105 -5.04 14.87 10.61
C LEU A 105 -4.78 13.67 11.53
N THR A 106 -3.55 13.15 11.52
CA THR A 106 -3.15 12.04 12.40
C THR A 106 -3.38 12.39 13.86
N SER A 107 -2.97 13.60 14.30
CA SER A 107 -3.19 14.02 15.67
C SER A 107 -4.68 14.10 16.04
N VAL A 108 -5.50 14.70 15.17
CA VAL A 108 -6.95 14.82 15.39
C VAL A 108 -7.60 13.43 15.49
N LEU A 109 -7.27 12.52 14.57
CA LEU A 109 -7.82 11.16 14.58
C LEU A 109 -7.51 10.42 15.87
N TRP A 110 -6.27 10.49 16.38
CA TRP A 110 -5.89 9.78 17.59
C TRP A 110 -6.37 10.41 18.91
N HIS A 111 -6.94 11.61 18.86
CA HIS A 111 -7.70 12.18 19.97
C HIS A 111 -9.14 11.65 20.07
N ILE A 112 -9.68 11.08 19.01
CA ILE A 112 -11.00 10.43 19.00
C ILE A 112 -10.78 8.99 19.49
N SER A 113 -11.36 8.62 20.63
CA SER A 113 -11.12 7.32 21.27
C SER A 113 -11.79 6.16 20.55
N ASP A 114 -13.01 6.35 20.07
CA ASP A 114 -13.80 5.33 19.37
C ASP A 114 -13.38 5.19 17.90
N VAL A 115 -13.13 3.96 17.44
CA VAL A 115 -12.64 3.67 16.07
C VAL A 115 -13.69 4.01 15.02
N LYS A 116 -14.97 3.79 15.32
CA LYS A 116 -16.08 4.11 14.41
C LYS A 116 -16.19 5.61 14.20
N GLU A 117 -16.22 6.38 15.31
CA GLU A 117 -16.26 7.85 15.26
C GLU A 117 -15.03 8.41 14.53
N ARG A 118 -13.87 7.82 14.75
CA ARG A 118 -12.61 8.19 14.09
C ARG A 118 -12.70 8.00 12.58
N LEU A 119 -13.23 6.85 12.12
CA LEU A 119 -13.41 6.56 10.70
C LEU A 119 -14.48 7.46 10.07
N GLU A 120 -15.61 7.67 10.75
CA GLU A 120 -16.67 8.59 10.30
C GLU A 120 -16.13 10.03 10.15
N PHE A 121 -15.35 10.50 11.13
CA PHE A 121 -14.69 11.80 11.06
C PHE A 121 -13.76 11.89 9.83
N LEU A 122 -12.87 10.91 9.65
CA LEU A 122 -11.96 10.85 8.50
C LEU A 122 -12.72 10.97 7.18
N VAL A 123 -13.72 10.11 6.98
CA VAL A 123 -14.50 10.05 5.75
C VAL A 123 -15.23 11.38 5.51
N ASN A 124 -15.90 11.92 6.52
CA ASN A 124 -16.66 13.16 6.39
C ASN A 124 -15.76 14.38 6.13
N ALA A 125 -14.60 14.46 6.79
CA ALA A 125 -13.64 15.53 6.57
C ALA A 125 -13.12 15.54 5.12
N ILE A 126 -12.72 14.38 4.60
CA ILE A 126 -12.20 14.27 3.24
C ILE A 126 -13.29 14.51 2.19
N LYS A 127 -14.49 13.96 2.38
CA LYS A 127 -15.64 14.26 1.52
C LYS A 127 -15.91 15.76 1.45
N LYS A 128 -15.89 16.44 2.60
CA LYS A 128 -16.12 17.90 2.67
C LYS A 128 -15.08 18.71 1.92
N ILE A 129 -13.81 18.28 1.99
CA ILE A 129 -12.70 18.99 1.32
C ILE A 129 -12.74 18.73 -0.20
N THR A 130 -12.97 17.49 -0.61
CA THR A 130 -12.74 17.05 -1.99
C THR A 130 -14.00 16.97 -2.84
N GLY A 131 -15.17 16.84 -2.23
CA GLY A 131 -16.44 16.56 -2.92
C GLY A 131 -16.57 15.11 -3.41
N LEU A 132 -15.61 14.21 -3.11
CA LEU A 132 -15.65 12.80 -3.52
C LEU A 132 -16.68 12.02 -2.68
N ASN A 133 -17.82 11.67 -3.27
CA ASN A 133 -18.97 11.13 -2.53
C ASN A 133 -18.77 9.73 -1.98
N ASN A 134 -18.07 8.84 -2.69
CA ASN A 134 -17.88 7.44 -2.31
C ASN A 134 -16.58 7.22 -1.53
N TRP A 135 -16.16 8.20 -0.74
CA TRP A 135 -14.91 8.14 0.00
C TRP A 135 -14.89 7.02 1.06
N GLY A 136 -16.04 6.71 1.68
CA GLY A 136 -16.17 5.60 2.61
C GLY A 136 -15.93 4.24 1.95
N GLU A 137 -16.49 4.02 0.76
CA GLU A 137 -16.27 2.81 -0.03
C GLU A 137 -14.82 2.65 -0.46
N TYR A 138 -14.18 3.75 -0.89
CA TYR A 138 -12.75 3.77 -1.24
C TYR A 138 -11.87 3.38 -0.05
N ILE A 139 -12.10 3.96 1.13
CA ILE A 139 -11.35 3.62 2.34
C ILE A 139 -11.60 2.18 2.78
N CYS A 140 -12.82 1.68 2.67
CA CYS A 140 -13.13 0.28 2.98
C CYS A 140 -12.34 -0.68 2.07
N ARG A 141 -12.28 -0.42 0.75
CA ARG A 141 -11.44 -1.20 -0.18
C ARG A 141 -9.97 -1.17 0.22
N LEU A 142 -9.46 0.00 0.56
CA LEU A 142 -8.07 0.16 0.99
C LEU A 142 -7.76 -0.63 2.27
N PHE A 143 -8.66 -0.56 3.27
CA PHE A 143 -8.50 -1.31 4.51
C PHE A 143 -8.64 -2.82 4.32
N THR A 144 -9.46 -3.27 3.36
CA THR A 144 -9.54 -4.69 2.99
C THR A 144 -8.21 -5.17 2.41
N ILE A 145 -7.58 -4.39 1.52
CA ILE A 145 -6.26 -4.69 0.96
C ILE A 145 -5.21 -4.73 2.07
N ASP A 146 -5.17 -3.70 2.92
CA ASP A 146 -4.17 -3.59 3.98
C ASP A 146 -4.30 -4.70 5.03
N ALA A 147 -5.53 -5.08 5.42
CA ALA A 147 -5.79 -6.17 6.34
C ALA A 147 -5.40 -7.53 5.74
N PHE A 148 -5.76 -7.77 4.48
CA PHE A 148 -5.43 -9.02 3.82
C PHE A 148 -3.94 -9.18 3.56
N PHE A 149 -3.26 -8.13 3.12
CA PHE A 149 -1.83 -8.18 2.82
C PHE A 149 -0.93 -7.71 3.98
N LEU A 150 -1.51 -7.41 5.15
CA LEU A 150 -0.78 -6.98 6.35
C LEU A 150 0.08 -5.73 6.11
N ASN A 151 -0.46 -4.73 5.41
CA ASN A 151 0.27 -3.50 5.11
C ASN A 151 0.29 -2.56 6.34
N GLU A 152 1.31 -2.68 7.16
CA GLU A 152 1.44 -1.93 8.41
C GLU A 152 1.73 -0.44 8.25
N ASP A 153 2.10 0.02 7.06
CA ASP A 153 2.56 1.39 6.85
C ASP A 153 1.52 2.31 6.19
N ARG A 154 0.23 1.92 6.22
CA ARG A 154 -0.88 2.72 5.68
C ARG A 154 -1.32 3.82 6.65
N HIS A 155 -0.46 4.79 6.91
CA HIS A 155 -0.79 5.99 7.68
C HIS A 155 -1.28 7.13 6.78
N MET A 156 -1.71 8.27 7.36
CA MET A 156 -2.34 9.39 6.64
C MET A 156 -1.41 10.08 5.61
N HIS A 157 -0.10 9.83 5.66
CA HIS A 157 0.85 10.24 4.61
C HIS A 157 0.94 9.25 3.45
N ASN A 158 0.39 8.03 3.57
CA ASN A 158 0.37 6.98 2.54
C ASN A 158 -1.02 6.73 1.95
N ILE A 159 -2.00 7.51 2.37
CA ILE A 159 -3.32 7.61 1.74
C ILE A 159 -3.40 8.98 1.05
N ALA A 160 -3.85 9.02 -0.20
CA ALA A 160 -3.82 10.23 -1.00
C ALA A 160 -5.04 10.39 -1.90
N VAL A 161 -5.22 11.60 -2.40
CA VAL A 161 -6.07 11.94 -3.54
C VAL A 161 -5.23 12.56 -4.64
N LEU A 162 -5.74 12.59 -5.86
CA LEU A 162 -5.19 13.40 -6.94
C LEU A 162 -5.88 14.76 -6.94
N MET A 163 -5.11 15.84 -7.12
CA MET A 163 -5.60 17.22 -7.23
C MET A 163 -4.98 17.86 -8.46
N ASN A 164 -5.76 18.60 -9.25
CA ASN A 164 -5.25 19.37 -10.38
C ASN A 164 -5.06 20.87 -10.03
N GLY A 165 -4.53 21.63 -10.97
CA GLY A 165 -4.31 23.07 -10.80
C GLY A 165 -5.59 23.91 -10.69
N LYS A 166 -6.77 23.34 -10.98
CA LYS A 166 -8.08 23.98 -10.86
C LYS A 166 -8.75 23.72 -9.50
N GLY A 167 -8.17 22.81 -8.70
CA GLY A 167 -8.75 22.40 -7.42
C GLY A 167 -9.76 21.25 -7.52
N ASP A 168 -9.83 20.56 -8.66
CA ASP A 168 -10.63 19.35 -8.79
C ASP A 168 -9.89 18.17 -8.14
N TYR A 169 -10.65 17.18 -7.67
CA TYR A 169 -10.12 16.00 -7.01
C TYR A 169 -10.55 14.71 -7.71
N LYS A 170 -9.67 13.69 -7.65
CA LYS A 170 -9.95 12.30 -8.04
C LYS A 170 -9.44 11.33 -6.97
N TYR A 171 -10.01 10.13 -6.94
CA TYR A 171 -9.45 9.03 -6.16
C TYR A 171 -8.04 8.72 -6.66
N CYS A 172 -7.14 8.46 -5.72
CA CYS A 172 -5.80 7.99 -6.06
C CYS A 172 -5.84 6.47 -6.24
N PRO A 173 -5.22 5.90 -7.27
CA PRO A 173 -5.04 4.45 -7.33
C PRO A 173 -4.37 3.92 -6.06
N VAL A 174 -4.65 2.66 -5.69
CA VAL A 174 -3.96 1.99 -4.59
C VAL A 174 -2.48 1.83 -4.96
N PHE A 175 -1.59 2.33 -4.13
CA PHE A 175 -0.14 2.33 -4.33
C PHE A 175 0.59 2.16 -3.00
N ASP A 176 1.90 1.93 -3.06
CA ASP A 176 2.81 1.87 -1.91
C ASP A 176 2.41 0.76 -0.91
N ASN A 177 2.39 -0.48 -1.42
CA ASN A 177 2.09 -1.69 -0.64
C ASN A 177 3.35 -2.43 -0.19
N GLY A 178 4.53 -1.83 -0.35
CA GLY A 178 5.80 -2.46 -0.07
C GLY A 178 6.03 -2.87 1.40
N ALA A 179 5.29 -2.27 2.35
CA ALA A 179 5.31 -2.65 3.76
C ALA A 179 4.35 -3.82 4.09
N GLY A 180 3.72 -4.41 3.09
CA GLY A 180 2.87 -5.60 3.25
C GLY A 180 3.68 -6.91 3.31
N LEU A 181 2.97 -8.01 3.62
CA LEU A 181 3.49 -9.38 3.58
C LEU A 181 4.74 -9.58 4.46
N LEU A 182 4.85 -8.84 5.57
CA LEU A 182 5.98 -8.88 6.51
C LEU A 182 7.32 -8.67 5.79
N SER A 183 7.39 -7.71 4.88
CA SER A 183 8.51 -7.50 3.97
C SER A 183 9.79 -7.00 4.62
N ASP A 184 9.70 -6.31 5.78
CA ASP A 184 10.86 -5.82 6.54
C ASP A 184 11.53 -6.95 7.31
N THR A 185 12.43 -7.67 6.66
CA THR A 185 13.10 -8.84 7.26
C THR A 185 14.35 -8.48 8.07
N THR A 186 14.80 -7.24 7.98
CA THR A 186 16.01 -6.80 8.68
C THR A 186 15.72 -6.34 10.09
N MET A 187 14.57 -5.66 10.31
CA MET A 187 14.25 -5.04 11.60
C MET A 187 13.05 -5.68 12.28
N ASP A 188 11.90 -5.73 11.58
CA ASP A 188 10.63 -6.03 12.25
C ASP A 188 10.25 -7.52 12.15
N TYR A 189 10.57 -8.19 11.02
CA TYR A 189 10.09 -9.55 10.72
C TYR A 189 11.20 -10.48 10.23
N PRO A 190 12.21 -10.84 11.05
CA PRO A 190 13.32 -11.70 10.65
C PRO A 190 12.87 -13.02 10.02
N MET A 191 13.65 -13.53 9.05
CA MET A 191 13.30 -14.73 8.29
C MET A 191 13.21 -16.00 9.13
N GLU A 192 13.94 -16.06 10.25
CA GLU A 192 14.04 -17.20 11.14
C GLU A 192 12.89 -17.34 12.14
N GLN A 193 12.09 -16.28 12.28
CA GLN A 193 10.96 -16.28 13.23
C GLN A 193 9.72 -16.97 12.66
N ASP A 194 8.87 -17.44 13.58
CA ASP A 194 7.60 -18.10 13.21
C ASP A 194 6.66 -17.11 12.53
N ILE A 195 6.25 -17.43 11.31
CA ILE A 195 5.39 -16.59 10.47
C ILE A 195 4.03 -16.34 11.13
N TYR A 196 3.44 -17.35 11.76
CA TYR A 196 2.09 -17.24 12.32
C TYR A 196 2.09 -16.33 13.54
N HIS A 197 3.15 -16.41 14.34
CA HIS A 197 3.35 -15.47 15.45
C HIS A 197 3.46 -14.03 14.93
N MET A 198 4.30 -13.77 13.93
CA MET A 198 4.45 -12.44 13.34
C MET A 198 3.15 -11.90 12.73
N ILE A 199 2.37 -12.74 12.04
CA ILE A 199 1.05 -12.36 11.52
C ILE A 199 0.12 -11.89 12.64
N SER A 200 0.21 -12.48 13.84
CA SER A 200 -0.63 -12.09 14.97
C SER A 200 -0.19 -10.78 15.64
N GLU A 201 1.08 -10.39 15.49
CA GLU A 201 1.65 -9.21 16.14
C GLU A 201 1.66 -7.96 15.25
N VAL A 202 1.56 -8.12 13.93
CA VAL A 202 1.59 -6.98 13.00
C VAL A 202 0.42 -6.02 13.22
N LYS A 203 0.71 -4.72 13.23
CA LYS A 203 -0.26 -3.67 13.58
C LYS A 203 -0.50 -2.73 12.42
N SER A 204 -1.75 -2.31 12.25
CA SER A 204 -2.11 -1.21 11.36
C SER A 204 -1.71 0.14 11.95
N LYS A 205 -1.53 1.15 11.10
CA LYS A 205 -1.22 2.54 11.47
C LYS A 205 -2.25 3.55 10.93
N SER A 206 -3.43 3.07 10.51
CA SER A 206 -4.49 3.94 9.94
C SER A 206 -5.40 4.52 11.03
N VAL A 207 -6.58 3.94 11.23
CA VAL A 207 -7.57 4.39 12.21
C VAL A 207 -7.67 3.49 13.44
N SER A 208 -7.12 2.28 13.38
CA SER A 208 -6.89 1.37 14.51
C SER A 208 -5.50 0.77 14.40
N GLN A 209 -4.99 0.23 15.49
CA GLN A 209 -3.79 -0.62 15.46
C GLN A 209 -4.12 -2.08 15.12
N ASN A 210 -5.40 -2.44 15.07
CA ASN A 210 -5.88 -3.77 14.73
C ASN A 210 -6.53 -3.77 13.34
N PHE A 211 -6.03 -4.61 12.43
CA PHE A 211 -6.54 -4.72 11.07
C PHE A 211 -7.99 -5.20 11.02
N ASP A 212 -8.35 -6.19 11.87
CA ASP A 212 -9.70 -6.74 11.87
C ASP A 212 -10.70 -5.69 12.39
N GLU A 213 -10.38 -5.01 13.49
CA GLU A 213 -11.23 -3.96 14.06
C GLU A 213 -11.50 -2.84 13.04
N GLN A 214 -10.45 -2.32 12.38
CA GLN A 214 -10.67 -1.26 11.38
C GLN A 214 -11.46 -1.73 10.16
N LEU A 215 -11.25 -2.99 9.73
CA LEU A 215 -11.98 -3.57 8.60
C LEU A 215 -13.45 -3.81 8.96
N ASP A 216 -13.72 -4.41 10.12
CA ASP A 216 -15.08 -4.66 10.61
C ASP A 216 -15.88 -3.35 10.71
N VAL A 217 -15.27 -2.30 11.27
CA VAL A 217 -15.91 -0.98 11.36
C VAL A 217 -16.15 -0.40 9.98
N ALA A 218 -15.21 -0.51 9.06
CA ALA A 218 -15.37 0.02 7.70
C ALA A 218 -16.46 -0.74 6.91
N GLU A 219 -16.49 -2.06 7.00
CA GLU A 219 -17.54 -2.89 6.34
C GLU A 219 -18.92 -2.64 6.94
N ASN A 220 -19.01 -2.44 8.26
CA ASN A 220 -20.27 -2.11 8.92
C ASN A 220 -20.83 -0.73 8.49
N LEU A 221 -19.96 0.25 8.25
CA LEU A 221 -20.37 1.60 7.87
C LEU A 221 -20.63 1.76 6.36
N TYR A 222 -19.82 1.11 5.52
CA TYR A 222 -19.77 1.38 4.08
C TYR A 222 -19.99 0.14 3.21
N GLY A 223 -20.22 -1.02 3.83
CA GLY A 223 -20.41 -2.30 3.14
C GLY A 223 -19.12 -2.94 2.67
N GLN A 224 -19.19 -4.20 2.26
CA GLN A 224 -18.09 -4.94 1.68
C GLN A 224 -17.86 -4.48 0.23
N ASN A 225 -16.75 -3.83 -0.03
CA ASN A 225 -16.48 -3.15 -1.30
C ASN A 225 -15.38 -3.81 -2.14
N LEU A 226 -14.69 -4.82 -1.61
CA LEU A 226 -13.66 -5.57 -2.32
C LEU A 226 -13.92 -7.07 -2.21
N GLN A 227 -13.70 -7.79 -3.32
CA GLN A 227 -13.77 -9.25 -3.39
C GLN A 227 -12.56 -9.80 -4.11
N PHE A 228 -11.99 -10.88 -3.57
CA PHE A 228 -10.89 -11.59 -4.18
C PHE A 228 -11.41 -12.76 -5.02
N LEU A 229 -10.85 -12.91 -6.22
CA LEU A 229 -11.19 -13.96 -7.19
C LEU A 229 -9.99 -14.88 -7.48
N PHE A 230 -8.84 -14.65 -6.85
CA PHE A 230 -7.66 -15.46 -7.06
C PHE A 230 -7.69 -16.77 -6.26
N THR A 231 -7.01 -17.75 -6.79
CA THR A 231 -6.81 -19.08 -6.19
C THR A 231 -5.38 -19.22 -5.67
N LYS A 232 -5.11 -20.29 -4.91
CA LYS A 232 -3.76 -20.66 -4.51
C LYS A 232 -2.83 -20.86 -5.71
N LYS A 233 -3.37 -21.32 -6.85
CA LYS A 233 -2.60 -21.46 -8.09
C LYS A 233 -2.14 -20.11 -8.61
N ASN A 234 -3.03 -19.11 -8.66
CA ASN A 234 -2.66 -17.76 -9.08
C ASN A 234 -1.56 -17.17 -8.18
N VAL A 235 -1.66 -17.37 -6.87
CA VAL A 235 -0.62 -16.94 -5.91
C VAL A 235 0.71 -17.61 -6.25
N SER A 236 0.72 -18.93 -6.39
CA SER A 236 1.95 -19.70 -6.68
C SER A 236 2.56 -19.29 -8.02
N ASP A 237 1.75 -19.12 -9.07
CA ASP A 237 2.21 -18.69 -10.39
C ASP A 237 2.85 -17.30 -10.33
N ILE A 238 2.22 -16.32 -9.66
CA ILE A 238 2.75 -14.96 -9.52
C ILE A 238 4.06 -14.97 -8.72
N VAL A 239 4.08 -15.63 -7.56
CA VAL A 239 5.26 -15.68 -6.69
C VAL A 239 6.45 -16.37 -7.40
N ASN A 240 6.20 -17.44 -8.17
CA ASN A 240 7.24 -18.15 -8.89
C ASN A 240 7.83 -17.34 -10.06
N ASN A 241 7.09 -16.42 -10.65
CA ASN A 241 7.58 -15.53 -11.69
C ASN A 241 8.54 -14.43 -11.16
N ALA A 242 8.63 -14.25 -9.86
CA ALA A 242 9.57 -13.32 -9.23
C ALA A 242 10.96 -13.98 -8.97
N ASP A 243 11.56 -14.56 -9.99
CA ASP A 243 12.77 -15.39 -9.92
C ASP A 243 14.03 -14.68 -9.41
N MET A 244 14.06 -13.36 -9.47
CA MET A 244 15.13 -12.54 -8.88
C MET A 244 15.16 -12.55 -7.34
N TYR A 245 14.08 -13.00 -6.70
CA TYR A 245 14.01 -13.15 -5.23
C TYR A 245 14.34 -14.59 -4.80
N PRO A 246 15.04 -14.78 -3.66
CA PRO A 246 15.39 -16.10 -3.15
C PRO A 246 14.15 -16.99 -2.95
N PRO A 247 14.28 -18.32 -3.10
CA PRO A 247 13.14 -19.25 -2.92
C PRO A 247 12.50 -19.17 -1.52
N GLU A 248 13.28 -18.89 -0.49
CA GLU A 248 12.82 -18.73 0.89
C GLU A 248 11.91 -17.50 1.07
N GLU A 249 12.27 -16.36 0.48
CA GLU A 249 11.45 -15.14 0.50
C GLU A 249 10.13 -15.39 -0.23
N ARG A 250 10.19 -16.00 -1.41
CA ARG A 250 9.02 -16.36 -2.21
C ARG A 250 8.09 -17.33 -1.47
N LYS A 251 8.67 -18.36 -0.84
CA LYS A 251 7.91 -19.35 -0.06
C LYS A 251 7.23 -18.71 1.14
N ARG A 252 7.92 -17.80 1.83
CA ARG A 252 7.36 -17.04 2.96
C ARG A 252 6.13 -16.22 2.52
N VAL A 253 6.23 -15.47 1.43
CA VAL A 253 5.12 -14.68 0.87
C VAL A 253 3.93 -15.57 0.54
N GLU A 254 4.15 -16.72 -0.10
CA GLU A 254 3.11 -17.69 -0.43
C GLU A 254 2.39 -18.21 0.84
N LEU A 255 3.14 -18.57 1.88
CA LEU A 255 2.58 -19.05 3.15
C LEU A 255 1.75 -17.98 3.88
N ILE A 256 2.23 -16.73 3.89
CA ILE A 256 1.49 -15.60 4.47
C ILE A 256 0.15 -15.44 3.75
N ILE A 257 0.15 -15.39 2.42
CA ILE A 257 -1.08 -15.23 1.63
C ILE A 257 -2.04 -16.41 1.88
N TYR A 258 -1.55 -17.64 1.93
CA TYR A 258 -2.41 -18.81 2.23
C TYR A 258 -3.02 -18.74 3.63
N SER A 259 -2.28 -18.22 4.61
CA SER A 259 -2.82 -17.96 5.96
C SER A 259 -3.95 -16.92 5.90
N GLN A 260 -3.74 -15.82 5.18
CA GLN A 260 -4.74 -14.76 5.03
C GLN A 260 -5.96 -15.23 4.22
N MET A 261 -5.80 -16.04 3.18
CA MET A 261 -6.92 -16.68 2.48
C MET A 261 -7.77 -17.54 3.43
N ASN A 262 -7.15 -18.22 4.40
CA ASN A 262 -7.89 -18.99 5.40
C ASN A 262 -8.62 -18.10 6.41
N LYS A 263 -7.99 -17.00 6.84
CA LYS A 263 -8.58 -16.04 7.79
C LYS A 263 -9.77 -15.29 7.17
N TYR A 264 -9.60 -14.73 5.98
CA TYR A 264 -10.57 -13.88 5.30
C TYR A 264 -11.37 -14.62 4.21
N LYS A 265 -11.78 -15.87 4.48
CA LYS A 265 -12.53 -16.71 3.51
C LYS A 265 -13.76 -16.01 2.93
N TYR A 266 -14.43 -15.18 3.72
CA TYR A 266 -15.64 -14.46 3.33
C TYR A 266 -15.43 -13.41 2.24
N LEU A 267 -14.19 -12.96 2.01
CA LEU A 267 -13.81 -12.04 0.94
C LEU A 267 -13.63 -12.75 -0.42
N PHE A 268 -13.65 -14.07 -0.44
CA PHE A 268 -13.48 -14.87 -1.66
C PHE A 268 -14.82 -15.37 -2.21
N ARG A 269 -14.94 -15.35 -3.52
CA ARG A 269 -16.05 -15.96 -4.26
C ARG A 269 -15.62 -17.23 -4.95
#